data_714fe10ded2c1a217b56f5e101219a63
#
_entry.id   714fe10ded2c1a217b56f5e101219a63
#
_cell.length_a   1.000
_cell.length_b   1.000
_cell.length_c   1.000
_cell.angle_alpha   90.00
_cell.angle_beta   90.00
_cell.angle_gamma   90.00
#
_symmetry.space_group_name_H-M   'P 1'
#
loop_
_entity.id
_entity.type
_entity.pdbx_description
1 polymer ?
#
loop_
_entity_poly.entity_id
_entity_poly.type
_entity_poly.pdbx_seq_one_letter_code
_entity_poly.pdbx_strand_id
1 'polypeptide(L)'
;ITNPLDVMVMAFQKYSGLPVHKVVGMAGILDSSRFKLFLSEELNVPVKEIDAMVMGGHGDTMVPLPRFTKVSGQPLMELVKEGKISEEKLESINQRTRDGGAEIVKYLEKGSAFYAPAASGIEMAEAFLKDQKKLLPCAAYLHGEYGINNVYAGVPVIIGNEGVEKIEEIDLNENEKTEFNNSVEAVIKLWDAASKIDPDLNKD
;
A
#
# COMPACT_ATOMS: atom_id res chain seq x y z
N ILE A 1 4.07 4.42 -14.30
CA ILE A 1 2.94 5.14 -13.67
C ILE A 1 3.48 5.82 -12.43
N THR A 2 3.06 7.04 -12.15
CA THR A 2 3.53 7.86 -11.03
C THR A 2 2.36 8.39 -10.20
N ASN A 3 2.65 9.20 -9.17
CA ASN A 3 1.63 9.81 -8.33
C ASN A 3 0.75 10.81 -9.10
N PRO A 4 -0.52 10.90 -8.71
CA PRO A 4 -1.21 10.12 -7.68
C PRO A 4 -1.46 8.68 -8.15
N LEU A 5 -0.82 7.70 -7.47
CA LEU A 5 -0.69 6.32 -7.98
C LEU A 5 -2.02 5.66 -8.29
N ASP A 6 -2.94 5.64 -7.34
CA ASP A 6 -4.19 4.88 -7.44
C ASP A 6 -5.04 5.38 -8.63
N VAL A 7 -5.15 6.70 -8.78
CA VAL A 7 -5.86 7.34 -9.90
C VAL A 7 -5.16 7.06 -11.24
N MET A 8 -3.83 7.11 -11.25
CA MET A 8 -3.05 6.85 -12.47
C MET A 8 -3.10 5.38 -12.89
N VAL A 9 -3.23 4.45 -11.95
CA VAL A 9 -3.47 3.03 -12.24
C VAL A 9 -4.86 2.83 -12.84
N MET A 10 -5.88 3.50 -12.30
CA MET A 10 -7.24 3.50 -12.85
C MET A 10 -7.25 4.03 -14.29
N ALA A 11 -6.63 5.19 -14.52
CA ALA A 11 -6.53 5.78 -15.87
C ALA A 11 -5.79 4.85 -16.83
N PHE A 12 -4.68 4.25 -16.42
CA PHE A 12 -3.94 3.29 -17.22
C PHE A 12 -4.79 2.07 -17.59
N GLN A 13 -5.53 1.52 -16.64
CA GLN A 13 -6.42 0.39 -16.88
C GLN A 13 -7.50 0.75 -17.93
N LYS A 14 -8.12 1.93 -17.79
CA LYS A 14 -9.13 2.42 -18.74
C LYS A 14 -8.57 2.54 -20.16
N TYR A 15 -7.44 3.25 -20.32
CA TYR A 15 -6.85 3.50 -21.65
C TYR A 15 -6.19 2.28 -22.29
N SER A 16 -5.64 1.37 -21.49
CA SER A 16 -5.01 0.16 -22.00
C SER A 16 -5.99 -0.92 -22.41
N GLY A 17 -7.21 -0.92 -21.84
CA GLY A 17 -8.19 -1.98 -22.03
C GLY A 17 -7.75 -3.34 -21.48
N LEU A 18 -6.67 -3.38 -20.69
CA LEU A 18 -6.22 -4.61 -20.05
C LEU A 18 -7.22 -5.06 -18.98
N PRO A 19 -7.39 -6.38 -18.78
CA PRO A 19 -8.19 -6.89 -17.67
C PRO A 19 -7.69 -6.36 -16.32
N VAL A 20 -8.58 -6.03 -15.40
CA VAL A 20 -8.25 -5.41 -14.11
C VAL A 20 -7.22 -6.20 -13.29
N HIS A 21 -7.25 -7.53 -13.34
CA HIS A 21 -6.29 -8.39 -12.64
C HIS A 21 -4.87 -8.36 -13.25
N LYS A 22 -4.69 -7.84 -14.46
CA LYS A 22 -3.37 -7.62 -15.11
C LYS A 22 -2.81 -6.22 -14.85
N VAL A 23 -3.56 -5.35 -14.21
CA VAL A 23 -3.12 -3.99 -13.87
C VAL A 23 -3.02 -3.87 -12.36
N VAL A 24 -1.83 -3.59 -11.86
CA VAL A 24 -1.51 -3.56 -10.43
C VAL A 24 -0.65 -2.35 -10.13
N GLY A 25 -1.00 -1.60 -9.09
CA GLY A 25 -0.23 -0.46 -8.65
C GLY A 25 0.82 -0.82 -7.59
N MET A 26 2.06 -0.37 -7.79
CA MET A 26 3.14 -0.49 -6.82
C MET A 26 2.95 0.59 -5.75
N ALA A 27 2.36 0.25 -4.62
CA ALA A 27 1.96 1.13 -3.53
C ALA A 27 2.34 0.57 -2.16
N GLY A 28 1.45 -0.21 -1.56
CA GLY A 28 1.60 -0.74 -0.21
C GLY A 28 2.87 -1.54 0.03
N ILE A 29 3.43 -2.20 -0.98
CA ILE A 29 4.72 -2.89 -0.87
C ILE A 29 5.85 -1.92 -0.52
N LEU A 30 5.89 -0.74 -1.14
CA LEU A 30 6.83 0.33 -0.82
C LEU A 30 6.55 0.91 0.57
N ASP A 31 5.29 1.20 0.86
CA ASP A 31 4.87 1.80 2.13
C ASP A 31 5.14 0.87 3.31
N SER A 32 4.86 -0.42 3.14
CA SER A 32 5.22 -1.46 4.11
C SER A 32 6.72 -1.58 4.32
N SER A 33 7.53 -1.39 3.26
CA SER A 33 8.99 -1.42 3.39
C SER A 33 9.52 -0.25 4.23
N ARG A 34 8.92 0.93 4.13
CA ARG A 34 9.22 2.10 4.98
C ARG A 34 8.84 1.83 6.43
N PHE A 35 7.63 1.30 6.64
CA PHE A 35 7.17 0.92 7.98
C PHE A 35 8.10 -0.11 8.64
N LYS A 36 8.52 -1.15 7.89
CA LYS A 36 9.52 -2.13 8.33
C LYS A 36 10.85 -1.45 8.72
N LEU A 37 11.34 -0.52 7.90
CA LEU A 37 12.58 0.20 8.18
C LEU A 37 12.50 0.98 9.48
N PHE A 38 11.44 1.75 9.70
CA PHE A 38 11.30 2.58 10.90
C PHE A 38 11.13 1.75 12.17
N LEU A 39 10.41 0.61 12.08
CA LEU A 39 10.35 -0.36 13.17
C LEU A 39 11.71 -1.03 13.43
N SER A 40 12.46 -1.35 12.38
CA SER A 40 13.81 -1.91 12.47
C SER A 40 14.78 -0.98 13.20
N GLU A 41 14.75 0.31 12.87
CA GLU A 41 15.55 1.34 13.53
C GLU A 41 15.20 1.45 15.03
N GLU A 42 13.92 1.46 15.37
CA GLU A 42 13.45 1.62 16.74
C GLU A 42 13.73 0.40 17.61
N LEU A 43 13.45 -0.79 17.08
CA LEU A 43 13.55 -2.04 17.84
C LEU A 43 14.94 -2.68 17.75
N ASN A 44 15.84 -2.12 16.93
CA ASN A 44 17.18 -2.65 16.66
C ASN A 44 17.16 -4.12 16.19
N VAL A 45 16.26 -4.43 15.25
CA VAL A 45 16.12 -5.74 14.62
C VAL A 45 16.33 -5.65 13.11
N PRO A 46 16.84 -6.68 12.42
CA PRO A 46 16.98 -6.65 10.97
C PRO A 46 15.64 -6.47 10.26
N VAL A 47 15.57 -5.63 9.23
CA VAL A 47 14.35 -5.36 8.44
C VAL A 47 13.71 -6.66 7.92
N LYS A 48 14.50 -7.66 7.54
CA LYS A 48 14.05 -8.96 7.05
C LYS A 48 13.26 -9.79 8.08
N GLU A 49 13.39 -9.46 9.36
CA GLU A 49 12.66 -10.11 10.45
C GLU A 49 11.33 -9.42 10.78
N ILE A 50 11.02 -8.35 10.05
CA ILE A 50 9.76 -7.62 10.22
C ILE A 50 8.84 -7.96 9.07
N ASP A 51 7.66 -8.47 9.41
CA ASP A 51 6.55 -8.64 8.49
C ASP A 51 5.50 -7.58 8.80
N ALA A 52 5.26 -6.66 7.86
CA ALA A 52 4.40 -5.50 8.08
C ALA A 52 3.48 -5.26 6.88
N MET A 53 2.32 -4.68 7.17
CA MET A 53 1.26 -4.40 6.22
C MET A 53 0.84 -2.94 6.30
N VAL A 54 0.78 -2.28 5.13
CA VAL A 54 0.18 -0.96 4.94
C VAL A 54 -0.86 -1.06 3.84
N MET A 55 -2.04 -0.54 4.06
CA MET A 55 -3.18 -0.56 3.13
C MET A 55 -3.64 0.84 2.75
N GLY A 56 -4.70 0.91 1.95
CA GLY A 56 -5.33 2.17 1.53
C GLY A 56 -4.68 2.80 0.30
N GLY A 57 -5.07 4.02 -0.02
CA GLY A 57 -4.49 4.80 -1.11
C GLY A 57 -3.04 5.17 -0.82
N HIS A 58 -2.22 5.19 -1.87
CA HIS A 58 -0.80 5.53 -1.75
C HIS A 58 -0.61 7.04 -1.54
N GLY A 59 -0.24 7.43 -0.34
CA GLY A 59 -0.03 8.83 0.06
C GLY A 59 -0.23 9.04 1.56
N ASP A 60 -0.57 10.24 1.96
CA ASP A 60 -0.77 10.66 3.36
C ASP A 60 -1.97 9.98 4.05
N THR A 61 -2.88 9.41 3.28
CA THR A 61 -4.04 8.67 3.79
C THR A 61 -3.80 7.16 3.93
N MET A 62 -2.59 6.66 3.68
CA MET A 62 -2.28 5.24 3.86
C MET A 62 -2.50 4.78 5.30
N VAL A 63 -2.81 3.51 5.47
CA VAL A 63 -3.18 2.89 6.74
C VAL A 63 -2.15 1.84 7.13
N PRO A 64 -1.13 2.18 7.94
CA PRO A 64 -0.28 1.19 8.59
C PRO A 64 -1.11 0.30 9.52
N LEU A 65 -0.82 -0.99 9.54
CA LEU A 65 -1.58 -1.98 10.31
C LEU A 65 -0.70 -2.68 11.36
N PRO A 66 -0.45 -2.07 12.53
CA PRO A 66 0.35 -2.66 13.60
C PRO A 66 -0.16 -4.03 14.07
N ARG A 67 -1.49 -4.25 14.09
CA ARG A 67 -2.10 -5.54 14.47
C ARG A 67 -1.71 -6.69 13.54
N PHE A 68 -1.43 -6.40 12.28
CA PHE A 68 -1.01 -7.37 11.26
C PHE A 68 0.50 -7.39 11.06
N THR A 69 1.24 -6.72 11.95
CA THR A 69 2.70 -6.62 11.89
C THR A 69 3.34 -7.55 12.91
N LYS A 70 4.40 -8.26 12.48
CA LYS A 70 5.21 -9.13 13.34
C LYS A 70 6.67 -8.71 13.27
N VAL A 71 7.37 -8.87 14.38
CA VAL A 71 8.81 -8.60 14.54
C VAL A 71 9.46 -9.87 15.08
N SER A 72 10.38 -10.46 14.35
CA SER A 72 10.99 -11.76 14.69
C SER A 72 9.96 -12.84 15.05
N GLY A 73 8.81 -12.82 14.35
CA GLY A 73 7.68 -13.75 14.55
C GLY A 73 6.71 -13.36 15.68
N GLN A 74 7.06 -12.41 16.55
CA GLN A 74 6.18 -11.92 17.62
C GLN A 74 5.26 -10.80 17.12
N PRO A 75 3.95 -10.80 17.44
CA PRO A 75 3.05 -9.70 17.11
C PRO A 75 3.53 -8.37 17.68
N LEU A 76 3.55 -7.30 16.87
CA LEU A 76 4.00 -5.98 17.29
C LEU A 76 3.21 -5.44 18.50
N MET A 77 1.91 -5.72 18.57
CA MET A 77 1.06 -5.29 19.68
C MET A 77 1.40 -5.98 21.02
N GLU A 78 2.07 -7.13 20.98
CA GLU A 78 2.61 -7.75 22.21
C GLU A 78 3.86 -7.02 22.66
N LEU A 79 4.74 -6.59 21.76
CA LEU A 79 5.91 -5.77 22.08
C LEU A 79 5.51 -4.43 22.72
N VAL A 80 4.40 -3.85 22.27
CA VAL A 80 3.81 -2.65 22.90
C VAL A 80 3.38 -2.96 24.33
N LYS A 81 2.64 -4.05 24.57
CA LYS A 81 2.20 -4.47 25.91
C LYS A 81 3.37 -4.78 26.84
N GLU A 82 4.46 -5.32 26.31
CA GLU A 82 5.69 -5.60 27.04
C GLU A 82 6.55 -4.33 27.32
N GLY A 83 6.14 -3.17 26.79
CA GLY A 83 6.86 -1.90 26.96
C GLY A 83 8.17 -1.80 26.15
N LYS A 84 8.38 -2.70 25.14
CA LYS A 84 9.54 -2.64 24.24
C LYS A 84 9.45 -1.49 23.24
N ILE A 85 8.24 -1.04 22.95
CA ILE A 85 7.93 0.17 22.19
C ILE A 85 6.69 0.81 22.80
N SER A 86 6.69 2.12 23.01
CA SER A 86 5.51 2.82 23.53
C SER A 86 4.46 3.05 22.43
N GLU A 87 3.19 3.19 22.83
CA GLU A 87 2.11 3.54 21.88
C GLU A 87 2.39 4.87 21.19
N GLU A 88 2.90 5.86 21.91
CA GLU A 88 3.27 7.17 21.35
C GLU A 88 4.35 7.02 20.26
N LYS A 89 5.36 6.19 20.53
CA LYS A 89 6.44 5.94 19.57
C LYS A 89 5.93 5.20 18.34
N LEU A 90 5.06 4.21 18.52
CA LEU A 90 4.44 3.48 17.42
C LEU A 90 3.61 4.43 16.55
N GLU A 91 2.83 5.33 17.16
CA GLU A 91 2.07 6.32 16.37
C GLU A 91 2.97 7.31 15.62
N SER A 92 4.08 7.72 16.24
CA SER A 92 5.11 8.51 15.55
C SER A 92 5.69 7.78 14.33
N ILE A 93 5.89 6.45 14.42
CA ILE A 93 6.35 5.62 13.31
C ILE A 93 5.26 5.49 12.22
N ASN A 94 4.00 5.30 12.62
CA ASN A 94 2.87 5.29 11.69
C ASN A 94 2.81 6.60 10.88
N GLN A 95 2.93 7.74 11.57
CA GLN A 95 2.92 9.05 10.92
C GLN A 95 4.13 9.23 10.01
N ARG A 96 5.35 8.87 10.46
CA ARG A 96 6.55 8.92 9.61
C ARG A 96 6.41 8.04 8.36
N THR A 97 5.69 6.93 8.47
CA THR A 97 5.41 6.05 7.32
C THR A 97 4.53 6.77 6.30
N ARG A 98 3.48 7.46 6.74
CA ARG A 98 2.63 8.31 5.88
C ARG A 98 3.44 9.42 5.19
N ASP A 99 4.35 10.04 5.92
CA ASP A 99 5.19 11.15 5.45
C ASP A 99 6.44 10.70 4.66
N GLY A 100 6.69 9.39 4.57
CA GLY A 100 7.94 8.82 4.02
C GLY A 100 8.27 9.26 2.60
N GLY A 101 7.25 9.52 1.76
CA GLY A 101 7.44 10.10 0.43
C GLY A 101 7.95 11.53 0.49
N ALA A 102 7.33 12.36 1.31
CA ALA A 102 7.72 13.76 1.52
C ALA A 102 9.12 13.88 2.15
N GLU A 103 9.48 12.98 3.08
CA GLU A 103 10.81 12.91 3.68
C GLU A 103 11.90 12.72 2.60
N ILE A 104 11.69 11.81 1.64
CA ILE A 104 12.64 11.59 0.53
C ILE A 104 12.72 12.80 -0.41
N VAL A 105 11.59 13.39 -0.75
CA VAL A 105 11.57 14.62 -1.61
C VAL A 105 12.35 15.74 -0.95
N LYS A 106 12.23 15.90 0.37
CA LYS A 106 12.99 16.91 1.13
C LYS A 106 14.52 16.69 1.05
N TYR A 107 14.98 15.44 1.11
CA TYR A 107 16.42 15.13 1.00
C TYR A 107 16.94 15.27 -0.42
N LEU A 108 16.15 14.94 -1.44
CA LEU A 108 16.55 15.00 -2.83
C LEU A 108 16.46 16.42 -3.42
N GLU A 109 15.71 17.34 -2.77
CA GLU A 109 15.39 18.70 -3.24
C GLU A 109 14.70 18.77 -4.60
N LYS A 110 15.00 17.83 -5.51
CA LYS A 110 14.39 17.68 -6.83
C LYS A 110 14.07 16.21 -7.12
N GLY A 111 12.90 15.97 -7.72
CA GLY A 111 12.45 14.61 -8.07
C GLY A 111 11.74 13.90 -6.91
N SER A 112 11.73 12.59 -6.95
CA SER A 112 11.10 11.73 -5.95
C SER A 112 11.93 10.46 -5.71
N ALA A 113 11.53 9.63 -4.74
CA ALA A 113 12.15 8.34 -4.49
C ALA A 113 12.17 7.48 -5.78
N PHE A 114 13.25 6.75 -6.03
CA PHE A 114 13.38 5.88 -7.19
C PHE A 114 14.01 4.51 -6.88
N TYR A 115 14.96 4.38 -5.97
CA TYR A 115 15.56 3.08 -5.63
C TYR A 115 14.57 2.13 -4.95
N ALA A 116 13.91 2.58 -3.88
CA ALA A 116 12.94 1.75 -3.17
C ALA A 116 11.68 1.45 -4.03
N PRO A 117 11.11 2.41 -4.79
CA PRO A 117 10.08 2.11 -5.78
C PRO A 117 10.50 1.10 -6.84
N ALA A 118 11.73 1.19 -7.36
CA ALA A 118 12.25 0.22 -8.33
C ALA A 118 12.38 -1.18 -7.72
N ALA A 119 12.93 -1.30 -6.52
CA ALA A 119 13.05 -2.59 -5.81
C ALA A 119 11.66 -3.21 -5.55
N SER A 120 10.69 -2.40 -5.12
CA SER A 120 9.31 -2.85 -4.91
C SER A 120 8.65 -3.31 -6.21
N GLY A 121 8.85 -2.58 -7.30
CA GLY A 121 8.36 -2.98 -8.63
C GLY A 121 9.01 -4.27 -9.15
N ILE A 122 10.31 -4.47 -8.89
CA ILE A 122 11.02 -5.71 -9.23
C ILE A 122 10.46 -6.90 -8.44
N GLU A 123 10.18 -6.73 -7.14
CA GLU A 123 9.58 -7.79 -6.31
C GLU A 123 8.21 -8.22 -6.84
N MET A 124 7.37 -7.28 -7.28
CA MET A 124 6.09 -7.59 -7.93
C MET A 124 6.31 -8.33 -9.26
N ALA A 125 7.25 -7.85 -10.08
CA ALA A 125 7.58 -8.49 -11.37
C ALA A 125 8.13 -9.91 -11.18
N GLU A 126 8.96 -10.16 -10.18
CA GLU A 126 9.44 -11.49 -9.84
C GLU A 126 8.31 -12.43 -9.40
N ALA A 127 7.39 -11.95 -8.57
CA ALA A 127 6.22 -12.72 -8.14
C ALA A 127 5.38 -13.18 -9.34
N PHE A 128 5.17 -12.29 -10.32
CA PHE A 128 4.47 -12.58 -11.57
C PHE A 128 5.27 -13.53 -12.48
N LEU A 129 6.52 -13.20 -12.81
CA LEU A 129 7.33 -13.94 -13.79
C LEU A 129 7.71 -15.36 -13.31
N LYS A 130 7.86 -15.55 -12.00
CA LYS A 130 8.23 -16.80 -11.36
C LYS A 130 7.03 -17.57 -10.79
N ASP A 131 5.81 -17.09 -11.00
CA ASP A 131 4.56 -17.63 -10.45
C ASP A 131 4.65 -17.95 -8.94
N GLN A 132 5.17 -16.98 -8.18
CA GLN A 132 5.47 -17.21 -6.77
C GLN A 132 4.23 -17.31 -5.87
N LYS A 133 3.04 -16.91 -6.35
CA LYS A 133 1.81 -16.81 -5.55
C LYS A 133 2.04 -16.01 -4.26
N LYS A 134 2.76 -14.90 -4.38
CA LYS A 134 3.22 -14.13 -3.23
C LYS A 134 2.16 -13.16 -2.75
N LEU A 135 1.93 -13.13 -1.43
CA LEU A 135 1.08 -12.12 -0.79
C LEU A 135 1.84 -10.79 -0.72
N LEU A 136 1.35 -9.78 -1.39
CA LEU A 136 1.94 -8.44 -1.44
C LEU A 136 0.84 -7.37 -1.26
N PRO A 137 1.08 -6.30 -0.50
CA PRO A 137 0.17 -5.16 -0.46
C PRO A 137 0.38 -4.30 -1.72
N CYS A 138 -0.62 -4.28 -2.59
CA CYS A 138 -0.58 -3.57 -3.87
C CYS A 138 -1.90 -2.86 -4.12
N ALA A 139 -1.90 -1.80 -4.94
CA ALA A 139 -3.14 -1.22 -5.42
C ALA A 139 -3.77 -2.16 -6.46
N ALA A 140 -4.92 -2.71 -6.12
CA ALA A 140 -5.70 -3.61 -6.95
C ALA A 140 -7.15 -3.11 -7.09
N TYR A 141 -7.82 -3.55 -8.15
CA TYR A 141 -9.21 -3.19 -8.42
C TYR A 141 -10.14 -3.95 -7.50
N LEU A 142 -10.91 -3.22 -6.71
CA LEU A 142 -11.91 -3.78 -5.79
C LEU A 142 -13.26 -3.95 -6.50
N HIS A 143 -13.84 -5.11 -6.34
CA HIS A 143 -15.11 -5.50 -6.93
C HIS A 143 -16.02 -6.18 -5.91
N GLY A 144 -16.14 -5.60 -4.72
CA GLY A 144 -16.93 -6.09 -3.60
C GLY A 144 -16.13 -6.33 -2.33
N GLU A 145 -14.83 -6.53 -2.44
CA GLU A 145 -13.96 -6.74 -1.28
C GLU A 145 -14.02 -5.52 -0.36
N TYR A 146 -14.01 -5.75 0.95
CA TYR A 146 -14.21 -4.74 1.99
C TYR A 146 -15.51 -3.91 1.82
N GLY A 147 -16.48 -4.40 1.02
CA GLY A 147 -17.71 -3.67 0.66
C GLY A 147 -17.50 -2.52 -0.33
N ILE A 148 -16.34 -2.45 -0.98
CA ILE A 148 -15.93 -1.37 -1.89
C ILE A 148 -15.95 -1.88 -3.33
N ASN A 149 -16.37 -1.02 -4.28
CA ASN A 149 -16.46 -1.37 -5.69
C ASN A 149 -15.85 -0.29 -6.58
N ASN A 150 -15.38 -0.72 -7.76
CA ASN A 150 -15.00 0.14 -8.88
C ASN A 150 -13.89 1.15 -8.59
N VAL A 151 -12.92 0.78 -7.75
CA VAL A 151 -11.77 1.61 -7.41
C VAL A 151 -10.52 0.76 -7.19
N TYR A 152 -9.36 1.31 -7.53
CA TYR A 152 -8.08 0.74 -7.13
C TYR A 152 -7.71 1.27 -5.73
N ALA A 153 -7.33 0.38 -4.84
CA ALA A 153 -6.81 0.72 -3.52
C ALA A 153 -5.78 -0.31 -3.06
N GLY A 154 -4.88 0.10 -2.19
CA GLY A 154 -3.87 -0.77 -1.60
C GLY A 154 -4.49 -1.80 -0.66
N VAL A 155 -4.42 -3.07 -1.04
CA VAL A 155 -4.94 -4.22 -0.29
C VAL A 155 -3.97 -5.39 -0.41
N PRO A 156 -4.03 -6.39 0.50
CA PRO A 156 -3.25 -7.62 0.36
C PRO A 156 -3.73 -8.42 -0.84
N VAL A 157 -2.82 -8.71 -1.78
CA VAL A 157 -3.13 -9.48 -2.98
C VAL A 157 -2.17 -10.64 -3.18
N ILE A 158 -2.63 -11.74 -3.75
CA ILE A 158 -1.78 -12.82 -4.24
C ILE A 158 -1.40 -12.52 -5.69
N ILE A 159 -0.10 -12.36 -5.94
CA ILE A 159 0.43 -12.17 -7.29
C ILE A 159 1.09 -13.47 -7.76
N GLY A 160 0.59 -14.00 -8.88
CA GLY A 160 1.14 -15.11 -9.64
C GLY A 160 1.15 -14.80 -11.13
N ASN A 161 1.34 -15.82 -11.99
CA ASN A 161 1.49 -15.64 -13.44
C ASN A 161 0.22 -15.12 -14.15
N GLU A 162 -0.95 -15.15 -13.50
CA GLU A 162 -2.17 -14.56 -14.00
C GLU A 162 -2.33 -13.08 -13.57
N GLY A 163 -1.40 -12.52 -12.81
CA GLY A 163 -1.47 -11.17 -12.23
C GLY A 163 -2.00 -11.22 -10.81
N VAL A 164 -2.98 -10.39 -10.47
CA VAL A 164 -3.70 -10.49 -9.20
C VAL A 164 -4.65 -11.69 -9.27
N GLU A 165 -4.31 -12.77 -8.59
CA GLU A 165 -5.11 -13.99 -8.60
C GLU A 165 -6.15 -14.01 -7.49
N LYS A 166 -5.89 -13.28 -6.41
CA LYS A 166 -6.81 -13.16 -5.29
C LYS A 166 -6.53 -11.89 -4.49
N ILE A 167 -7.57 -11.24 -4.00
CA ILE A 167 -7.50 -10.25 -2.93
C ILE A 167 -7.76 -10.99 -1.61
N GLU A 168 -6.86 -10.86 -0.64
CA GLU A 168 -7.03 -11.44 0.70
C GLU A 168 -7.66 -10.41 1.62
N GLU A 169 -8.94 -10.62 1.96
CA GLU A 169 -9.59 -9.79 2.96
C GLU A 169 -9.11 -10.15 4.36
N ILE A 170 -8.58 -9.16 5.09
CA ILE A 170 -8.17 -9.30 6.48
C ILE A 170 -9.22 -8.67 7.40
N ASP A 171 -9.35 -9.21 8.62
CA ASP A 171 -10.34 -8.76 9.59
C ASP A 171 -9.92 -7.44 10.25
N LEU A 172 -10.25 -6.33 9.62
CA LEU A 172 -10.04 -4.99 10.15
C LEU A 172 -10.99 -4.70 11.31
N ASN A 173 -10.49 -4.10 12.40
CA ASN A 173 -11.34 -3.56 13.44
C ASN A 173 -12.04 -2.27 12.99
N GLU A 174 -12.95 -1.74 13.80
CA GLU A 174 -13.78 -0.58 13.42
C GLU A 174 -12.96 0.70 13.11
N ASN A 175 -11.86 0.91 13.83
CA ASN A 175 -10.96 2.05 13.58
C ASN A 175 -10.21 1.86 12.26
N GLU A 176 -9.63 0.69 12.05
CA GLU A 176 -8.93 0.33 10.81
C GLU A 176 -9.86 0.40 9.58
N LYS A 177 -11.11 -0.07 9.71
CA LYS A 177 -12.15 0.08 8.68
C LYS A 177 -12.44 1.53 8.37
N THR A 178 -12.57 2.36 9.42
CA THR A 178 -12.83 3.79 9.26
C THR A 178 -11.66 4.48 8.54
N GLU A 179 -10.42 4.22 8.95
CA GLU A 179 -9.24 4.76 8.29
C GLU A 179 -9.13 4.28 6.84
N PHE A 180 -9.36 3.00 6.59
CA PHE A 180 -9.33 2.44 5.24
C PHE A 180 -10.41 3.06 4.35
N ASN A 181 -11.64 3.19 4.82
CA ASN A 181 -12.72 3.83 4.07
C ASN A 181 -12.41 5.30 3.76
N ASN A 182 -11.89 6.06 4.73
CA ASN A 182 -11.46 7.44 4.50
C ASN A 182 -10.36 7.52 3.44
N SER A 183 -9.42 6.59 3.47
CA SER A 183 -8.35 6.50 2.47
C SER A 183 -8.89 6.23 1.07
N VAL A 184 -9.82 5.29 0.94
CA VAL A 184 -10.49 4.98 -0.34
C VAL A 184 -11.33 6.16 -0.84
N GLU A 185 -12.04 6.85 0.04
CA GLU A 185 -12.78 8.07 -0.32
C GLU A 185 -11.88 9.16 -0.89
N ALA A 186 -10.66 9.31 -0.37
CA ALA A 186 -9.69 10.24 -0.92
C ALA A 186 -9.29 9.87 -2.35
N VAL A 187 -9.10 8.58 -2.65
CA VAL A 187 -8.85 8.09 -4.02
C VAL A 187 -10.04 8.38 -4.93
N ILE A 188 -11.27 8.12 -4.48
CA ILE A 188 -12.49 8.38 -5.27
C ILE A 188 -12.61 9.89 -5.59
N LYS A 189 -12.39 10.76 -4.62
CA LYS A 189 -12.41 12.22 -4.83
C LYS A 189 -11.36 12.68 -5.87
N LEU A 190 -10.17 12.08 -5.85
CA LEU A 190 -9.14 12.36 -6.85
C LEU A 190 -9.52 11.82 -8.24
N TRP A 191 -10.15 10.64 -8.30
CA TRP A 191 -10.68 10.09 -9.54
C TRP A 191 -11.75 11.00 -10.16
N ASP A 192 -12.68 11.49 -9.35
CA ASP A 192 -13.72 12.44 -9.77
C ASP A 192 -13.10 13.74 -10.31
N ALA A 193 -12.01 14.21 -9.71
CA ALA A 193 -11.30 15.38 -10.19
C ALA A 193 -10.59 15.11 -11.52
N ALA A 194 -9.92 13.96 -11.66
CA ALA A 194 -9.28 13.54 -12.89
C ALA A 194 -10.29 13.38 -14.04
N SER A 195 -11.44 12.77 -13.77
CA SER A 195 -12.53 12.57 -14.75
C SER A 195 -13.19 13.88 -15.22
N LYS A 196 -13.11 14.94 -14.42
CA LYS A 196 -13.53 16.28 -14.87
C LYS A 196 -12.53 16.94 -15.80
N ILE A 197 -11.24 16.64 -15.62
CA ILE A 197 -10.16 17.13 -16.52
C ILE A 197 -10.18 16.34 -17.82
N ASP A 198 -10.37 15.04 -17.75
CA ASP A 198 -10.42 14.12 -18.87
C ASP A 198 -11.72 13.31 -18.87
N PRO A 199 -12.78 13.80 -19.53
CA PRO A 199 -14.07 13.12 -19.58
C PRO A 199 -14.05 11.72 -20.22
N ASP A 200 -13.01 11.39 -20.98
CA ASP A 200 -12.87 10.07 -21.62
C ASP A 200 -12.64 8.97 -20.59
N LEU A 201 -12.18 9.31 -19.38
CA LEU A 201 -12.05 8.39 -18.25
C LEU A 201 -13.40 7.83 -17.75
N ASN A 202 -14.51 8.51 -18.04
CA ASN A 202 -15.87 8.08 -17.69
C ASN A 202 -16.57 7.26 -18.78
N LYS A 203 -15.93 7.06 -19.95
CA LYS A 203 -16.48 6.23 -21.02
C LYS A 203 -16.32 4.75 -20.66
N ASP A 204 -17.36 3.96 -20.92
CA ASP A 204 -17.35 2.49 -20.75
C ASP A 204 -16.41 1.81 -21.75
#